data_bb7e2a1f7391503c37f51a9c9716170b
#
_entry.id   bb7e2a1f7391503c37f51a9c9716170b
#
_cell.length_a   1.000
_cell.length_b   1.000
_cell.length_c   1.000
_cell.angle_alpha   90.00
_cell.angle_beta   90.00
_cell.angle_gamma   90.00
#
_symmetry.space_group_name_H-M   'P 1'
#
loop_
_entity.id
_entity.type
_entity.pdbx_description
1 polymer ?
#
loop_
_entity_poly.entity_id
_entity_poly.type
_entity_poly.pdbx_seq_one_letter_code
_entity_poly.pdbx_strand_id
1 'polypeptide(L)'
;MKENPRDFNGAAKLFLVLAGFRLLMECIKSFQLIRINSMIGYSTEMYSAQLVFSLLAIAGIVFTMMRKRWGLVTLLVVAVLEVFAMIPSGSLSYSYLLGGQVAEFLFNYGLFLIAMCFKKDGLSGWVSMLASEEYVSEHVKSGDLPSE
;
A
#
# COMPACT_ATOMS: atom_id res chain seq x y z
N MET A 1 -3.64 -30.82 2.35
CA MET A 1 -3.55 -29.50 3.01
C MET A 1 -4.79 -28.72 2.61
N LYS A 2 -5.65 -28.29 3.55
CA LYS A 2 -6.78 -27.42 3.20
C LYS A 2 -6.21 -26.07 2.78
N GLU A 3 -6.39 -25.67 1.52
CA GLU A 3 -6.06 -24.32 1.09
C GLU A 3 -6.83 -23.32 1.95
N ASN A 4 -6.13 -22.30 2.44
CA ASN A 4 -6.78 -21.27 3.24
C ASN A 4 -7.61 -20.40 2.29
N PRO A 5 -8.93 -20.27 2.49
CA PRO A 5 -9.83 -19.54 1.59
C PRO A 5 -9.48 -18.05 1.40
N ARG A 6 -8.61 -17.51 2.23
CA ARG A 6 -8.09 -16.14 2.13
C ARG A 6 -6.78 -16.04 1.36
N ASP A 7 -6.37 -17.07 0.63
CA ASP A 7 -5.11 -16.96 -0.11
C ASP A 7 -5.24 -16.04 -1.32
N PHE A 8 -4.22 -15.19 -1.52
CA PHE A 8 -4.18 -14.30 -2.67
C PHE A 8 -3.82 -15.08 -3.94
N ASN A 9 -4.36 -14.62 -5.07
CA ASN A 9 -3.90 -15.05 -6.38
C ASN A 9 -2.40 -14.80 -6.52
N GLY A 10 -1.69 -15.65 -7.28
CA GLY A 10 -0.26 -15.50 -7.53
C GLY A 10 0.11 -14.13 -8.10
N ALA A 11 -0.72 -13.59 -9.01
CA ALA A 11 -0.56 -12.24 -9.54
C ALA A 11 -0.70 -11.17 -8.45
N ALA A 12 -1.70 -11.30 -7.56
CA ALA A 12 -1.87 -10.38 -6.43
C ALA A 12 -0.65 -10.39 -5.50
N LYS A 13 -0.10 -11.56 -5.20
CA LYS A 13 1.14 -11.70 -4.41
C LYS A 13 2.31 -10.99 -5.08
N LEU A 14 2.46 -11.14 -6.40
CA LEU A 14 3.51 -10.47 -7.17
C LEU A 14 3.37 -8.95 -7.07
N PHE A 15 2.17 -8.40 -7.25
CA PHE A 15 1.95 -6.96 -7.14
C PHE A 15 2.17 -6.43 -5.71
N LEU A 16 1.82 -7.20 -4.68
CA LEU A 16 2.13 -6.84 -3.28
C LEU A 16 3.64 -6.81 -3.04
N VAL A 17 4.39 -7.76 -3.57
CA VAL A 17 5.86 -7.77 -3.48
C VAL A 17 6.46 -6.58 -4.21
N LEU A 18 5.98 -6.27 -5.41
CA LEU A 18 6.43 -5.10 -6.19
C LEU A 18 6.12 -3.78 -5.45
N ALA A 19 4.93 -3.66 -4.83
CA ALA A 19 4.58 -2.51 -4.01
C ALA A 19 5.52 -2.37 -2.80
N GLY A 20 5.80 -3.47 -2.11
CA GLY A 20 6.75 -3.49 -0.99
C GLY A 20 8.17 -3.10 -1.41
N PHE A 21 8.64 -3.62 -2.55
CA PHE A 21 9.94 -3.25 -3.11
C PHE A 21 10.00 -1.76 -3.49
N ARG A 22 8.95 -1.24 -4.10
CA ARG A 22 8.87 0.18 -4.45
C ARG A 22 8.95 1.09 -3.21
N LEU A 23 8.21 0.75 -2.15
CA LEU A 23 8.26 1.49 -0.89
C LEU A 23 9.63 1.39 -0.21
N LEU A 24 10.33 0.24 -0.33
CA LEU A 24 11.69 0.09 0.15
C LEU A 24 12.65 1.05 -0.58
N MET A 25 12.51 1.20 -1.89
CA MET A 25 13.28 2.18 -2.67
C MET A 25 13.01 3.61 -2.23
N GLU A 26 11.76 3.95 -1.87
CA GLU A 26 11.41 5.25 -1.29
C GLU A 26 12.07 5.47 0.08
N CYS A 27 12.14 4.45 0.93
CA CYS A 27 12.87 4.54 2.19
C CYS A 27 14.35 4.86 1.96
N ILE A 28 14.99 4.18 1.02
CA ILE A 28 16.40 4.42 0.69
C ILE A 28 16.62 5.85 0.17
N LYS A 29 15.75 6.30 -0.75
CA LYS A 29 15.77 7.66 -1.30
C LYS A 29 15.60 8.71 -0.18
N SER A 30 14.61 8.55 0.68
CA SER A 30 14.33 9.46 1.78
C SER A 30 15.51 9.53 2.76
N PHE A 31 16.10 8.39 3.08
CA PHE A 31 17.28 8.33 3.94
C PHE A 31 18.50 9.06 3.32
N GLN A 32 18.74 8.88 2.03
CA GLN A 32 19.81 9.59 1.32
C GLN A 32 19.58 11.11 1.32
N LEU A 33 18.34 11.55 1.09
CA LEU A 33 17.97 12.96 1.09
C LEU A 33 18.10 13.59 2.49
N ILE A 34 17.72 12.87 3.55
CA ILE A 34 17.95 13.30 4.94
C ILE A 34 19.45 13.53 5.16
N ARG A 35 20.28 12.56 4.77
CA ARG A 35 21.73 12.66 4.94
C ARG A 35 22.34 13.85 4.19
N ILE A 36 21.95 14.02 2.92
CA ILE A 36 22.48 15.12 2.10
C ILE A 36 22.02 16.48 2.67
N ASN A 37 20.74 16.63 2.96
CA ASN A 37 20.19 17.90 3.47
C ASN A 37 20.75 18.26 4.85
N SER A 38 20.97 17.29 5.73
CA SER A 38 21.61 17.53 7.02
C SER A 38 23.06 18.03 6.89
N MET A 39 23.79 17.58 5.86
CA MET A 39 25.15 18.06 5.60
C MET A 39 25.21 19.51 5.09
N ILE A 40 24.18 19.96 4.38
CA ILE A 40 24.09 21.30 3.80
C ILE A 40 23.26 22.27 4.68
N GLY A 41 22.75 21.81 5.82
CA GLY A 41 21.99 22.65 6.75
C GLY A 41 20.53 22.95 6.32
N TYR A 42 19.98 22.17 5.38
CA TYR A 42 18.55 22.28 4.99
C TYR A 42 17.64 21.45 5.90
N SER A 43 16.36 21.84 5.97
CA SER A 43 15.36 21.10 6.72
C SER A 43 15.20 19.66 6.18
N THR A 44 15.13 18.70 7.10
CA THR A 44 14.97 17.28 6.80
C THR A 44 13.59 16.74 7.17
N GLU A 45 12.72 17.58 7.73
CA GLU A 45 11.44 17.19 8.32
C GLU A 45 10.54 16.45 7.32
N MET A 46 10.42 16.97 6.10
CA MET A 46 9.61 16.37 5.05
C MET A 46 10.08 14.96 4.69
N TYR A 47 11.38 14.78 4.51
CA TYR A 47 11.95 13.47 4.15
C TYR A 47 11.90 12.49 5.32
N SER A 48 11.99 12.99 6.55
CA SER A 48 11.82 12.19 7.77
C SER A 48 10.39 11.66 7.89
N ALA A 49 9.38 12.52 7.64
CA ALA A 49 7.99 12.12 7.60
C ALA A 49 7.73 11.07 6.50
N GLN A 50 8.25 11.30 5.29
CA GLN A 50 8.13 10.37 4.17
C GLN A 50 8.76 9.00 4.48
N LEU A 51 9.93 8.99 5.14
CA LEU A 51 10.57 7.76 5.59
C LEU A 51 9.68 6.98 6.55
N VAL A 52 9.08 7.65 7.55
CA VAL A 52 8.17 7.02 8.51
C VAL A 52 6.93 6.46 7.81
N PHE A 53 6.31 7.21 6.90
CA PHE A 53 5.14 6.74 6.14
C PHE A 53 5.48 5.52 5.30
N SER A 54 6.61 5.53 4.59
CA SER A 54 7.04 4.39 3.77
C SER A 54 7.30 3.15 4.62
N LEU A 55 7.91 3.28 5.81
CA LEU A 55 8.11 2.15 6.73
C LEU A 55 6.80 1.57 7.25
N LEU A 56 5.84 2.43 7.62
CA LEU A 56 4.50 2.02 8.05
C LEU A 56 3.74 1.34 6.90
N ALA A 57 3.86 1.86 5.68
CA ALA A 57 3.24 1.25 4.51
C ALA A 57 3.84 -0.13 4.21
N ILE A 58 5.15 -0.32 4.32
CA ILE A 58 5.81 -1.64 4.19
C ILE A 58 5.25 -2.61 5.25
N ALA A 59 5.15 -2.18 6.51
CA ALA A 59 4.56 -3.00 7.56
C ALA A 59 3.11 -3.37 7.23
N GLY A 60 2.33 -2.43 6.70
CA GLY A 60 0.96 -2.66 6.21
C GLY A 60 0.90 -3.71 5.12
N ILE A 61 1.81 -3.67 4.12
CA ILE A 61 1.90 -4.69 3.07
C ILE A 61 2.24 -6.06 3.66
N VAL A 62 3.23 -6.13 4.56
CA VAL A 62 3.62 -7.38 5.20
C VAL A 62 2.44 -7.99 5.97
N PHE A 63 1.72 -7.19 6.77
CA PHE A 63 0.53 -7.66 7.48
C PHE A 63 -0.59 -8.09 6.52
N THR A 64 -0.77 -7.40 5.40
CA THR A 64 -1.71 -7.80 4.35
C THR A 64 -1.32 -9.15 3.76
N MET A 65 -0.04 -9.37 3.44
CA MET A 65 0.48 -10.66 2.98
C MET A 65 0.30 -11.76 4.02
N MET A 66 0.40 -11.43 5.31
CA MET A 66 0.08 -12.32 6.44
C MET A 66 -1.43 -12.48 6.66
N ARG A 67 -2.28 -11.90 5.79
CA ARG A 67 -3.76 -11.97 5.82
C ARG A 67 -4.37 -11.36 7.08
N LYS A 68 -3.68 -10.39 7.67
CA LYS A 68 -4.19 -9.64 8.81
C LYS A 68 -4.92 -8.39 8.33
N ARG A 69 -6.19 -8.22 8.74
CA ARG A 69 -7.02 -7.05 8.39
C ARG A 69 -6.34 -5.73 8.76
N TRP A 70 -5.56 -5.71 9.84
CA TRP A 70 -4.79 -4.56 10.28
C TRP A 70 -3.82 -4.04 9.22
N GLY A 71 -3.29 -4.92 8.35
CA GLY A 71 -2.44 -4.50 7.24
C GLY A 71 -3.16 -3.54 6.30
N LEU A 72 -4.40 -3.88 5.91
CA LEU A 72 -5.24 -3.03 5.06
C LEU A 72 -5.55 -1.69 5.75
N VAL A 73 -5.96 -1.74 7.03
CA VAL A 73 -6.26 -0.52 7.79
C VAL A 73 -5.02 0.37 7.89
N THR A 74 -3.86 -0.21 8.19
CA THR A 74 -2.60 0.54 8.26
C THR A 74 -2.28 1.22 6.95
N LEU A 75 -2.39 0.51 5.81
CA LEU A 75 -2.14 1.08 4.48
C LEU A 75 -3.09 2.24 4.16
N LEU A 76 -4.38 2.09 4.43
CA LEU A 76 -5.37 3.14 4.20
C LEU A 76 -5.11 4.36 5.08
N VAL A 77 -4.81 4.16 6.36
CA VAL A 77 -4.50 5.27 7.29
C VAL A 77 -3.24 6.00 6.84
N VAL A 78 -2.17 5.27 6.50
CA VAL A 78 -0.92 5.88 6.03
C VAL A 78 -1.14 6.63 4.73
N ALA A 79 -1.88 6.08 3.77
CA ALA A 79 -2.21 6.75 2.51
C ALA A 79 -2.96 8.08 2.75
N VAL A 80 -3.92 8.09 3.68
CA VAL A 80 -4.66 9.31 4.04
C VAL A 80 -3.73 10.33 4.70
N LEU A 81 -2.89 9.92 5.64
CA LEU A 81 -1.94 10.81 6.30
C LEU A 81 -0.92 11.39 5.31
N GLU A 82 -0.45 10.59 4.35
CA GLU A 82 0.47 11.04 3.31
C GLU A 82 -0.17 12.09 2.41
N VAL A 83 -1.46 11.90 2.02
CA VAL A 83 -2.22 12.91 1.27
C VAL A 83 -2.31 14.22 2.05
N PHE A 84 -2.63 14.17 3.35
CA PHE A 84 -2.66 15.37 4.19
C PHE A 84 -1.28 16.04 4.30
N ALA A 85 -0.22 15.27 4.39
CA ALA A 85 1.14 15.79 4.43
C ALA A 85 1.58 16.45 3.10
N MET A 86 0.96 16.04 1.98
CA MET A 86 1.21 16.64 0.67
C MET A 86 0.48 17.98 0.44
N ILE A 87 -0.49 18.35 1.27
CA ILE A 87 -1.22 19.61 1.13
C ILE A 87 -0.26 20.75 1.51
N PRO A 88 0.17 21.58 0.53
CA PRO A 88 1.14 22.63 0.82
C PRO A 88 0.50 23.72 1.70
N SER A 89 1.16 24.07 2.77
CA SER A 89 0.83 25.26 3.55
C SER A 89 1.19 26.53 2.77
N GLY A 90 0.37 26.88 1.79
CA GLY A 90 0.23 28.27 1.34
C GLY A 90 1.14 28.82 0.26
N SER A 91 1.89 28.06 -0.55
CA SER A 91 2.63 28.67 -1.67
C SER A 91 2.43 27.95 -3.02
N LEU A 92 2.00 28.75 -4.03
CA LEU A 92 1.78 28.33 -5.43
C LEU A 92 3.04 27.86 -6.20
N SER A 93 4.24 28.00 -5.63
CA SER A 93 5.50 27.55 -6.21
C SER A 93 5.68 26.03 -6.22
N TYR A 94 4.81 25.30 -5.56
CA TYR A 94 4.91 23.85 -5.37
C TYR A 94 4.23 23.01 -6.44
N SER A 95 3.63 23.59 -7.47
CA SER A 95 2.89 22.81 -8.48
C SER A 95 3.73 21.73 -9.17
N TYR A 96 5.01 21.94 -9.35
CA TYR A 96 5.92 20.97 -9.94
C TYR A 96 6.31 19.85 -8.96
N LEU A 97 6.54 20.20 -7.71
CA LEU A 97 6.84 19.24 -6.64
C LEU A 97 5.59 18.42 -6.30
N LEU A 98 4.43 19.07 -6.27
CA LEU A 98 3.16 18.40 -6.01
C LEU A 98 2.81 17.39 -7.10
N GLY A 99 3.04 17.72 -8.38
CA GLY A 99 2.82 16.81 -9.50
C GLY A 99 3.68 15.54 -9.39
N GLY A 100 4.95 15.68 -9.03
CA GLY A 100 5.86 14.56 -8.80
C GLY A 100 5.44 13.69 -7.60
N GLN A 101 5.07 14.32 -6.50
CA GLN A 101 4.63 13.64 -5.28
C GLN A 101 3.31 12.89 -5.49
N VAL A 102 2.35 13.48 -6.20
CA VAL A 102 1.10 12.79 -6.54
C VAL A 102 1.36 11.59 -7.43
N ALA A 103 2.25 11.70 -8.42
CA ALA A 103 2.62 10.58 -9.27
C ALA A 103 3.31 9.46 -8.47
N GLU A 104 4.23 9.80 -7.56
CA GLU A 104 4.88 8.85 -6.67
C GLU A 104 3.85 8.15 -5.75
N PHE A 105 2.93 8.90 -5.16
CA PHE A 105 1.84 8.38 -4.34
C PHE A 105 0.96 7.40 -5.12
N LEU A 106 0.49 7.80 -6.30
CA LEU A 106 -0.33 6.94 -7.16
C LEU A 106 0.41 5.67 -7.58
N PHE A 107 1.71 5.75 -7.81
CA PHE A 107 2.51 4.59 -8.15
C PHE A 107 2.72 3.66 -6.95
N ASN A 108 3.00 4.22 -5.77
CA ASN A 108 3.23 3.46 -4.54
C ASN A 108 1.97 2.66 -4.11
N TYR A 109 0.81 3.32 -4.12
CA TYR A 109 -0.45 2.69 -3.71
C TYR A 109 -1.22 2.04 -4.86
N GLY A 110 -0.98 2.46 -6.09
CA GLY A 110 -1.63 1.88 -7.28
C GLY A 110 -1.33 0.41 -7.45
N LEU A 111 -0.09 -0.02 -7.25
CA LEU A 111 0.29 -1.43 -7.28
C LEU A 111 -0.46 -2.25 -6.22
N PHE A 112 -0.63 -1.70 -5.02
CA PHE A 112 -1.43 -2.32 -3.96
C PHE A 112 -2.90 -2.40 -4.35
N LEU A 113 -3.48 -1.32 -4.87
CA LEU A 113 -4.89 -1.31 -5.32
C LEU A 113 -5.12 -2.35 -6.43
N ILE A 114 -4.22 -2.43 -7.40
CA ILE A 114 -4.26 -3.44 -8.46
C ILE A 114 -4.21 -4.85 -7.85
N ALA A 115 -3.29 -5.10 -6.91
CA ALA A 115 -3.19 -6.39 -6.24
C ALA A 115 -4.51 -6.81 -5.59
N MET A 116 -5.21 -5.87 -4.97
CA MET A 116 -6.48 -6.12 -4.30
C MET A 116 -7.68 -6.32 -5.25
N CYS A 117 -7.54 -5.96 -6.52
CA CYS A 117 -8.56 -6.20 -7.55
C CYS A 117 -8.50 -7.63 -8.13
N PHE A 118 -7.37 -8.34 -8.00
CA PHE A 118 -7.28 -9.71 -8.49
C PHE A 118 -8.21 -10.64 -7.72
N LYS A 119 -8.96 -11.44 -8.47
CA LYS A 119 -9.87 -12.44 -7.91
C LYS A 119 -9.16 -13.77 -7.74
N LYS A 120 -9.44 -14.47 -6.65
CA LYS A 120 -9.18 -15.88 -6.45
C LYS A 120 -10.47 -16.53 -5.96
N ASP A 121 -10.90 -17.63 -6.58
CA ASP A 121 -12.14 -18.34 -6.26
C ASP A 121 -13.38 -17.41 -6.25
N GLY A 122 -13.47 -16.51 -7.24
CA GLY A 122 -14.54 -15.53 -7.39
C GLY A 122 -14.45 -14.31 -6.45
N LEU A 123 -13.61 -14.35 -5.42
CA LEU A 123 -13.46 -13.29 -4.43
C LEU A 123 -12.28 -12.38 -4.76
N SER A 124 -12.51 -11.06 -4.79
CA SER A 124 -11.42 -10.09 -4.88
C SER A 124 -10.63 -10.03 -3.58
N GLY A 125 -9.39 -9.54 -3.64
CA GLY A 125 -8.56 -9.34 -2.46
C GLY A 125 -9.25 -8.49 -1.39
N TRP A 126 -10.02 -7.47 -1.79
CA TRP A 126 -10.82 -6.63 -0.89
C TRP A 126 -11.84 -7.45 -0.11
N VAL A 127 -12.66 -8.24 -0.83
CA VAL A 127 -13.70 -9.05 -0.20
C VAL A 127 -13.09 -10.11 0.70
N SER A 128 -12.03 -10.79 0.26
CA SER A 128 -11.36 -11.82 1.06
C SER A 128 -10.75 -11.28 2.36
N MET A 129 -10.33 -10.01 2.39
CA MET A 129 -9.75 -9.37 3.57
C MET A 129 -10.78 -8.75 4.51
N LEU A 130 -11.87 -8.18 3.96
CA LEU A 130 -12.87 -7.43 4.73
C LEU A 130 -14.05 -8.31 5.17
N ALA A 131 -14.41 -9.32 4.40
CA ALA A 131 -15.53 -10.19 4.73
C ALA A 131 -15.27 -11.06 5.98
N SER A 132 -16.35 -11.52 6.62
CA SER A 132 -16.26 -12.47 7.72
C SER A 132 -15.68 -13.80 7.24
N GLU A 133 -15.13 -14.59 8.17
CA GLU A 133 -14.61 -15.93 7.84
C GLU A 133 -15.71 -16.87 7.35
N GLU A 134 -16.89 -16.72 7.92
CA GLU A 134 -18.07 -17.48 7.58
C GLU A 134 -18.48 -17.20 6.13
N TYR A 135 -18.61 -15.94 5.75
CA TYR A 135 -18.93 -15.52 4.38
C TYR A 135 -17.94 -16.06 3.35
N VAL A 136 -16.64 -15.94 3.63
CA VAL A 136 -15.59 -16.43 2.73
C VAL A 136 -15.63 -17.96 2.62
N SER A 137 -15.87 -18.65 3.74
CA SER A 137 -15.93 -20.12 3.75
C SER A 137 -17.14 -20.68 3.03
N GLU A 138 -18.28 -20.00 3.09
CA GLU A 138 -19.50 -20.37 2.38
C GLU A 138 -19.35 -20.20 0.87
N HIS A 139 -18.81 -19.07 0.40
CA HIS A 139 -18.60 -18.80 -1.02
C HIS A 139 -17.59 -19.74 -1.66
N VAL A 140 -16.56 -20.14 -0.94
CA VAL A 140 -15.57 -21.11 -1.42
C VAL A 140 -16.14 -22.53 -1.47
N LYS A 141 -17.11 -22.85 -0.56
CA LYS A 141 -17.76 -24.18 -0.52
C LYS A 141 -18.87 -24.33 -1.56
N SER A 142 -19.63 -23.26 -1.83
CA SER A 142 -20.76 -23.33 -2.76
C SER A 142 -20.35 -23.52 -4.21
N GLY A 143 -19.12 -23.17 -4.56
CA GLY A 143 -18.67 -23.24 -5.96
C GLY A 143 -19.47 -22.33 -6.90
N ASP A 144 -20.36 -21.51 -6.34
CA ASP A 144 -21.21 -20.59 -7.09
C ASP A 144 -20.39 -19.40 -7.61
N LEU A 145 -19.60 -19.70 -8.65
CA LEU A 145 -19.14 -18.64 -9.54
C LEU A 145 -20.34 -18.19 -10.35
N PRO A 146 -20.68 -16.89 -10.34
CA PRO A 146 -21.59 -16.40 -11.37
C PRO A 146 -20.95 -16.74 -12.71
N SER A 147 -21.59 -17.65 -13.44
CA SER A 147 -21.28 -17.93 -14.84
C SER A 147 -21.47 -16.63 -15.61
N GLU A 148 -20.38 -15.98 -16.01
CA GLU A 148 -20.42 -14.97 -17.06
C GLU A 148 -20.67 -15.64 -18.42
#